data_7033bf5d62dd875f83c0304e71ffb63d
#
_entry.id   7033bf5d62dd875f83c0304e71ffb63d
#
_cell.length_a   1.000
_cell.length_b   1.000
_cell.length_c   1.000
_cell.angle_alpha   90.00
_cell.angle_beta   90.00
_cell.angle_gamma   90.00
#
_symmetry.space_group_name_H-M   'P 1'
#
loop_
_entity.id
_entity.type
_entity.pdbx_description
1 polymer ?
#
loop_
_entity_poly.entity_id
_entity_poly.type
_entity_poly.pdbx_seq_one_letter_code
_entity_poly.pdbx_strand_id
1 'polypeptide(L)'
;MEALNSEAYLQRTTLLDFDSLAVQRLIGQRGWRDLPSASDRIAAAYHFVKDEILYGYTPNFQIPASKVLKQGIGSSLAKTTLLLALLRALEIPCRLQADMVDKVVHRGLLGPLAFKLCPSDLFHTAVQLLYNNRWITVEGYVIDQAYVSQLQAMFPDYSGSFYGYGIAVLNFRNPDTRWEERPTSIQAKAVVNELGLFNDSDSFFKAYPEAQQRTRSFFYTKLFMPRLNKRIAVIRGTGDSVESRIRNVSALKRW
;
A
#
# COMPACT_ATOMS: atom_id res chain seq x y z
N MET A 1 24.70 -5.87 21.79
CA MET A 1 23.40 -5.31 21.36
C MET A 1 23.69 -3.93 20.86
N GLU A 2 23.79 -3.73 19.54
CA GLU A 2 23.87 -2.39 18.98
C GLU A 2 22.59 -1.65 19.38
N ALA A 3 22.74 -0.50 20.03
CA ALA A 3 21.65 0.42 20.25
C ALA A 3 21.10 0.74 18.85
N LEU A 4 19.89 0.27 18.57
CA LEU A 4 19.17 0.56 17.33
C LEU A 4 19.12 2.08 17.21
N ASN A 5 19.91 2.65 16.30
CA ASN A 5 19.85 4.07 15.99
C ASN A 5 18.50 4.35 15.33
N SER A 6 17.46 4.43 16.17
CA SER A 6 16.06 4.61 15.74
C SER A 6 15.84 5.97 15.06
N GLU A 7 16.73 6.94 15.23
CA GLU A 7 16.62 8.26 14.63
C GLU A 7 16.62 8.22 13.09
N ALA A 8 17.41 7.34 12.48
CA ALA A 8 17.44 7.19 11.03
C ALA A 8 16.06 6.78 10.46
N TYR A 9 15.28 6.07 11.26
CA TYR A 9 13.95 5.56 10.89
C TYR A 9 12.80 6.51 11.23
N LEU A 10 13.13 7.71 11.71
CA LEU A 10 12.19 8.82 11.97
C LEU A 10 12.40 10.01 11.03
N GLN A 11 13.43 9.97 10.17
CA GLN A 11 13.82 11.10 9.34
C GLN A 11 12.78 11.41 8.27
N ARG A 12 12.59 12.70 8.02
CA ARG A 12 11.88 13.20 6.85
C ARG A 12 12.71 12.98 5.59
N THR A 13 12.05 12.67 4.47
CA THR A 13 12.68 12.62 3.16
C THR A 13 11.82 13.35 2.11
N THR A 14 12.25 13.36 0.86
CA THR A 14 11.47 13.99 -0.23
C THR A 14 10.12 13.32 -0.42
N LEU A 15 10.07 11.99 -0.35
CA LEU A 15 8.83 11.23 -0.51
C LEU A 15 8.05 11.10 0.81
N LEU A 16 8.76 11.07 1.95
CA LEU A 16 8.13 11.05 3.27
C LEU A 16 7.98 12.49 3.80
N ASP A 17 7.20 13.31 3.11
CA ASP A 17 6.93 14.72 3.41
C ASP A 17 5.87 14.88 4.51
N PHE A 18 6.08 14.20 5.64
CA PHE A 18 5.11 14.17 6.73
C PHE A 18 4.92 15.52 7.44
N ASP A 19 5.82 16.46 7.26
CA ASP A 19 5.72 17.85 7.68
C ASP A 19 4.78 18.70 6.80
N SER A 20 4.32 18.13 5.66
CA SER A 20 3.38 18.82 4.76
C SER A 20 2.06 19.15 5.47
N LEU A 21 1.47 20.30 5.10
CA LEU A 21 0.21 20.77 5.66
C LEU A 21 -0.91 19.71 5.57
N ALA A 22 -0.95 18.92 4.48
CA ALA A 22 -1.96 17.90 4.28
C ALA A 22 -1.85 16.77 5.31
N VAL A 23 -0.64 16.26 5.55
CA VAL A 23 -0.39 15.20 6.54
C VAL A 23 -0.63 15.71 7.96
N GLN A 24 -0.13 16.90 8.28
CA GLN A 24 -0.29 17.49 9.61
C GLN A 24 -1.76 17.79 9.94
N ARG A 25 -2.52 18.30 8.96
CA ARG A 25 -3.98 18.50 9.12
C ARG A 25 -4.71 17.19 9.36
N LEU A 26 -4.41 16.14 8.60
CA LEU A 26 -5.02 14.83 8.82
C LEU A 26 -4.80 14.34 10.25
N ILE A 27 -3.55 14.34 10.71
CA ILE A 27 -3.18 13.85 12.04
C ILE A 27 -3.86 14.67 13.13
N GLY A 28 -3.87 16.02 12.99
CA GLY A 28 -4.51 16.92 13.96
C GLY A 28 -6.04 16.76 13.99
N GLN A 29 -6.70 16.71 12.81
CA GLN A 29 -8.16 16.53 12.72
C GLN A 29 -8.62 15.19 13.29
N ARG A 30 -7.79 14.17 13.24
CA ARG A 30 -8.09 12.83 13.77
C ARG A 30 -7.63 12.65 15.21
N GLY A 31 -6.92 13.61 15.80
CA GLY A 31 -6.41 13.53 17.18
C GLY A 31 -5.41 12.39 17.39
N TRP A 32 -4.68 11.96 16.37
CA TRP A 32 -3.86 10.74 16.45
C TRP A 32 -2.66 10.87 17.38
N ARG A 33 -2.15 12.09 17.63
CA ARG A 33 -1.07 12.29 18.60
C ARG A 33 -1.51 12.09 20.05
N ASP A 34 -2.79 12.32 20.31
CA ASP A 34 -3.38 12.25 21.65
C ASP A 34 -3.85 10.82 22.00
N LEU A 35 -3.70 9.87 21.09
CA LEU A 35 -4.03 8.48 21.34
C LEU A 35 -3.12 7.89 22.43
N PRO A 36 -3.69 7.07 23.35
CA PRO A 36 -3.04 6.72 24.61
C PRO A 36 -1.79 5.86 24.45
N SER A 37 -1.71 5.05 23.41
CA SER A 37 -0.58 4.14 23.21
C SER A 37 0.04 4.23 21.83
N ALA A 38 1.27 3.73 21.70
CA ALA A 38 1.91 3.57 20.39
C ALA A 38 1.12 2.60 19.49
N SER A 39 0.53 1.55 20.07
CA SER A 39 -0.31 0.60 19.32
C SER A 39 -1.55 1.27 18.74
N ASP A 40 -2.20 2.15 19.49
CA ASP A 40 -3.37 2.90 19.01
C ASP A 40 -3.00 3.86 17.87
N ARG A 41 -1.84 4.53 17.97
CA ARG A 41 -1.32 5.40 16.90
C ARG A 41 -0.98 4.62 15.64
N ILE A 42 -0.35 3.44 15.79
CA ILE A 42 -0.08 2.52 14.67
C ILE A 42 -1.40 2.07 14.05
N ALA A 43 -2.36 1.60 14.86
CA ALA A 43 -3.67 1.16 14.41
C ALA A 43 -4.39 2.23 13.59
N ALA A 44 -4.40 3.47 14.09
CA ALA A 44 -5.04 4.60 13.43
C ALA A 44 -4.44 4.88 12.05
N ALA A 45 -3.11 4.99 11.94
CA ALA A 45 -2.42 5.23 10.67
C ALA A 45 -2.59 4.03 9.72
N TYR A 46 -2.43 2.81 10.22
CA TYR A 46 -2.55 1.58 9.46
C TYR A 46 -3.94 1.41 8.84
N HIS A 47 -5.01 1.51 9.66
CA HIS A 47 -6.37 1.34 9.17
C HIS A 47 -6.82 2.47 8.26
N PHE A 48 -6.36 3.70 8.49
CA PHE A 48 -6.57 4.80 7.58
C PHE A 48 -5.98 4.49 6.19
N VAL A 49 -4.69 4.10 6.13
CA VAL A 49 -4.06 3.76 4.86
C VAL A 49 -4.71 2.53 4.22
N LYS A 50 -5.13 1.55 5.02
CA LYS A 50 -5.82 0.36 4.53
C LYS A 50 -7.14 0.71 3.84
N ASP A 51 -8.01 1.45 4.54
CA ASP A 51 -9.43 1.51 4.18
C ASP A 51 -9.85 2.85 3.56
N GLU A 52 -9.15 3.96 3.83
CA GLU A 52 -9.46 5.26 3.27
C GLU A 52 -8.61 5.60 2.02
N ILE A 53 -7.45 4.94 1.85
CA ILE A 53 -6.67 4.98 0.61
C ILE A 53 -6.96 3.71 -0.18
N LEU A 54 -7.76 3.81 -1.22
CA LEU A 54 -8.21 2.63 -1.96
C LEU A 54 -7.05 1.90 -2.64
N TYR A 55 -7.13 0.56 -2.68
CA TYR A 55 -6.25 -0.23 -3.52
C TYR A 55 -6.49 0.05 -5.00
N GLY A 56 -5.42 0.35 -5.74
CA GLY A 56 -5.46 0.61 -7.17
C GLY A 56 -4.12 1.11 -7.70
N TYR A 57 -4.07 1.39 -8.98
CA TYR A 57 -2.85 1.72 -9.71
C TYR A 57 -2.87 3.16 -10.20
N THR A 58 -1.72 3.84 -10.11
CA THR A 58 -1.51 5.21 -10.57
C THR A 58 -0.35 5.25 -11.59
N PRO A 59 -0.27 6.29 -12.43
CA PRO A 59 0.79 6.38 -13.44
C PRO A 59 2.16 6.72 -12.84
N ASN A 60 2.21 7.08 -11.56
CA ASN A 60 3.45 7.42 -10.87
C ASN A 60 3.42 6.88 -9.44
N PHE A 61 4.38 6.02 -9.10
CA PHE A 61 4.55 5.46 -7.75
C PHE A 61 5.54 6.25 -6.90
N GLN A 62 6.48 6.95 -7.54
CA GLN A 62 7.46 7.80 -6.86
C GLN A 62 6.88 9.19 -6.64
N ILE A 63 5.95 9.31 -5.71
CA ILE A 63 5.29 10.56 -5.35
C ILE A 63 5.29 10.76 -3.83
N PRO A 64 5.36 12.03 -3.35
CA PRO A 64 5.30 12.32 -1.92
C PRO A 64 4.03 11.79 -1.24
N ALA A 65 4.15 11.46 0.04
CA ALA A 65 3.04 10.97 0.87
C ALA A 65 1.83 11.90 0.84
N SER A 66 2.06 13.22 0.88
CA SER A 66 1.00 14.23 0.75
C SER A 66 0.22 14.14 -0.56
N LYS A 67 0.87 13.73 -1.65
CA LYS A 67 0.19 13.50 -2.94
C LYS A 67 -0.57 12.19 -2.96
N VAL A 68 -0.04 11.11 -2.35
CA VAL A 68 -0.78 9.84 -2.19
C VAL A 68 -2.04 10.08 -1.37
N LEU A 69 -1.93 10.79 -0.24
CA LEU A 69 -3.06 11.19 0.59
C LEU A 69 -4.13 11.93 -0.22
N LYS A 70 -3.73 12.90 -1.02
CA LYS A 70 -4.64 13.68 -1.85
C LYS A 70 -5.30 12.87 -2.97
N GLN A 71 -4.59 11.87 -3.53
CA GLN A 71 -5.15 11.00 -4.57
C GLN A 71 -6.16 9.99 -4.02
N GLY A 72 -6.05 9.61 -2.75
CA GLY A 72 -6.92 8.64 -2.09
C GLY A 72 -6.87 7.22 -2.69
N ILE A 73 -5.83 6.92 -3.48
CA ILE A 73 -5.64 5.63 -4.13
C ILE A 73 -4.15 5.32 -4.30
N GLY A 74 -3.76 4.05 -4.18
CA GLY A 74 -2.38 3.61 -4.40
C GLY A 74 -2.23 2.09 -4.48
N SER A 75 -1.14 1.68 -5.14
CA SER A 75 -0.57 0.33 -5.04
C SER A 75 0.24 0.17 -3.75
N SER A 76 0.85 -1.00 -3.53
CA SER A 76 1.73 -1.22 -2.38
C SER A 76 2.78 -0.12 -2.24
N LEU A 77 3.49 0.25 -3.32
CA LEU A 77 4.56 1.25 -3.28
C LEU A 77 4.07 2.62 -2.78
N ALA A 78 2.95 3.10 -3.31
CA ALA A 78 2.39 4.40 -2.92
C ALA A 78 1.82 4.37 -1.49
N LYS A 79 1.06 3.32 -1.14
CA LYS A 79 0.48 3.17 0.20
C LYS A 79 1.57 2.98 1.27
N THR A 80 2.67 2.27 0.95
CA THR A 80 3.85 2.15 1.81
C THR A 80 4.47 3.52 2.09
N THR A 81 4.69 4.35 1.06
CA THR A 81 5.21 5.70 1.22
C THR A 81 4.35 6.55 2.18
N LEU A 82 3.03 6.47 2.03
CA LEU A 82 2.13 7.20 2.92
C LEU A 82 2.15 6.64 4.35
N LEU A 83 2.12 5.31 4.52
CA LEU A 83 2.14 4.71 5.87
C LEU A 83 3.44 5.03 6.60
N LEU A 84 4.61 4.93 5.94
CA LEU A 84 5.89 5.34 6.51
C LEU A 84 5.87 6.79 6.98
N ALA A 85 5.34 7.70 6.15
CA ALA A 85 5.22 9.11 6.50
C ALA A 85 4.32 9.35 7.72
N LEU A 86 3.16 8.70 7.79
CA LEU A 86 2.23 8.81 8.90
C LEU A 86 2.82 8.24 10.20
N LEU A 87 3.46 7.07 10.14
CA LEU A 87 4.09 6.46 11.30
C LEU A 87 5.22 7.34 11.84
N ARG A 88 6.09 7.88 10.97
CA ARG A 88 7.17 8.80 11.39
C ARG A 88 6.64 10.11 11.99
N ALA A 89 5.55 10.65 11.44
CA ALA A 89 4.88 11.82 12.01
C ALA A 89 4.27 11.56 13.40
N LEU A 90 4.03 10.29 13.73
CA LEU A 90 3.53 9.81 15.03
C LEU A 90 4.65 9.22 15.90
N GLU A 91 5.92 9.50 15.56
CA GLU A 91 7.12 9.06 16.28
C GLU A 91 7.27 7.53 16.38
N ILE A 92 6.78 6.80 15.40
CA ILE A 92 6.95 5.35 15.28
C ILE A 92 8.10 5.08 14.29
N PRO A 93 9.26 4.54 14.75
CA PRO A 93 10.35 4.20 13.86
C PRO A 93 9.93 3.12 12.87
N CYS A 94 10.18 3.36 11.59
CA CYS A 94 9.77 2.43 10.54
C CYS A 94 10.67 2.51 9.31
N ARG A 95 10.74 1.40 8.56
CA ARG A 95 11.53 1.23 7.36
C ARG A 95 10.76 0.45 6.30
N LEU A 96 11.23 0.50 5.07
CA LEU A 96 10.63 -0.18 3.93
C LEU A 96 11.27 -1.57 3.75
N GLN A 97 10.45 -2.59 3.59
CA GLN A 97 10.83 -3.88 3.02
C GLN A 97 10.40 -3.91 1.56
N ALA A 98 11.30 -4.34 0.67
CA ALA A 98 11.01 -4.47 -0.75
C ALA A 98 11.19 -5.92 -1.21
N ASP A 99 10.27 -6.35 -2.07
CA ASP A 99 10.22 -7.70 -2.61
C ASP A 99 9.79 -7.68 -4.08
N MET A 100 10.05 -8.78 -4.80
CA MET A 100 9.40 -9.09 -6.07
C MET A 100 8.31 -10.12 -5.82
N VAL A 101 7.11 -9.88 -6.33
CA VAL A 101 6.00 -10.82 -6.28
C VAL A 101 5.65 -11.34 -7.67
N ASP A 102 5.28 -12.62 -7.75
CA ASP A 102 4.83 -13.24 -9.00
C ASP A 102 3.59 -12.52 -9.55
N LYS A 103 3.53 -12.35 -10.85
CA LYS A 103 2.37 -11.76 -11.55
C LYS A 103 1.05 -12.51 -11.32
N VAL A 104 1.09 -13.69 -10.70
CA VAL A 104 -0.12 -14.45 -10.32
C VAL A 104 -1.11 -13.59 -9.54
N VAL A 105 -0.62 -12.59 -8.78
CA VAL A 105 -1.48 -11.61 -8.09
C VAL A 105 -2.39 -10.84 -9.05
N HIS A 106 -2.02 -10.71 -10.33
CA HIS A 106 -2.85 -10.07 -11.36
C HIS A 106 -3.82 -11.02 -12.08
N ARG A 107 -3.79 -12.33 -11.76
CA ARG A 107 -4.76 -13.30 -12.31
C ARG A 107 -6.18 -12.87 -11.91
N GLY A 108 -7.10 -12.89 -12.86
CA GLY A 108 -8.48 -12.42 -12.65
C GLY A 108 -8.67 -10.91 -12.71
N LEU A 109 -7.61 -10.11 -12.58
CA LEU A 109 -7.63 -8.66 -12.82
C LEU A 109 -7.38 -8.32 -14.29
N LEU A 110 -6.52 -9.08 -14.95
CA LEU A 110 -6.17 -8.92 -16.36
C LEU A 110 -6.80 -10.04 -17.19
N GLY A 111 -7.25 -9.69 -18.39
CA GLY A 111 -7.65 -10.69 -19.40
C GLY A 111 -6.44 -11.51 -19.89
N PRO A 112 -6.66 -12.67 -20.55
CA PRO A 112 -5.60 -13.63 -20.85
C PRO A 112 -4.41 -13.03 -21.63
N LEU A 113 -4.67 -12.22 -22.65
CA LEU A 113 -3.63 -11.59 -23.46
C LEU A 113 -2.81 -10.57 -22.63
N ALA A 114 -3.48 -9.69 -21.87
CA ALA A 114 -2.80 -8.71 -21.03
C ALA A 114 -2.00 -9.41 -19.92
N PHE A 115 -2.53 -10.48 -19.33
CA PHE A 115 -1.81 -11.28 -18.33
C PHE A 115 -0.55 -11.94 -18.92
N LYS A 116 -0.62 -12.43 -20.17
CA LYS A 116 0.55 -13.00 -20.86
C LYS A 116 1.65 -11.96 -21.08
N LEU A 117 1.27 -10.72 -21.39
CA LEU A 117 2.19 -9.59 -21.64
C LEU A 117 2.68 -8.91 -20.35
N CYS A 118 2.08 -9.21 -19.20
CA CYS A 118 2.51 -8.69 -17.92
C CYS A 118 3.91 -9.24 -17.55
N PRO A 119 4.83 -8.42 -17.01
CA PRO A 119 6.09 -8.91 -16.46
C PRO A 119 5.87 -10.07 -15.49
N SER A 120 6.80 -11.05 -15.44
CA SER A 120 6.71 -12.20 -14.52
C SER A 120 6.69 -11.75 -13.07
N ASP A 121 7.51 -10.75 -12.76
CA ASP A 121 7.74 -10.28 -11.39
C ASP A 121 7.42 -8.79 -11.28
N LEU A 122 6.78 -8.43 -10.18
CA LEU A 122 6.29 -7.09 -9.90
C LEU A 122 6.93 -6.56 -8.61
N PHE A 123 7.35 -5.30 -8.61
CA PHE A 123 7.79 -4.65 -7.39
C PHE A 123 6.66 -4.58 -6.36
N HIS A 124 6.98 -5.00 -5.15
CA HIS A 124 6.10 -4.96 -3.99
C HIS A 124 6.84 -4.38 -2.80
N THR A 125 6.10 -3.71 -1.91
CA THR A 125 6.68 -3.15 -0.68
C THR A 125 5.75 -3.34 0.50
N ALA A 126 6.36 -3.55 1.66
CA ALA A 126 5.75 -3.63 2.97
C ALA A 126 6.44 -2.64 3.93
N VAL A 127 5.85 -2.39 5.08
CA VAL A 127 6.46 -1.60 6.15
C VAL A 127 6.94 -2.53 7.25
N GLN A 128 8.18 -2.33 7.71
CA GLN A 128 8.62 -2.80 9.00
C GLN A 128 8.56 -1.64 10.00
N LEU A 129 7.80 -1.81 11.08
CA LEU A 129 7.73 -0.85 12.17
C LEU A 129 8.33 -1.44 13.45
N LEU A 130 8.95 -0.57 14.26
CA LEU A 130 9.53 -0.95 15.53
C LEU A 130 8.48 -0.78 16.64
N TYR A 131 8.08 -1.87 17.24
CA TYR A 131 7.14 -1.90 18.35
C TYR A 131 7.60 -2.87 19.43
N ASN A 132 7.62 -2.43 20.68
CA ASN A 132 8.11 -3.20 21.83
C ASN A 132 9.49 -3.85 21.57
N ASN A 133 10.44 -3.06 21.05
CA ASN A 133 11.81 -3.47 20.69
C ASN A 133 11.89 -4.61 19.65
N ARG A 134 10.86 -4.82 18.84
CA ARG A 134 10.81 -5.80 17.76
C ARG A 134 10.38 -5.14 16.46
N TRP A 135 11.04 -5.53 15.37
CA TRP A 135 10.61 -5.19 14.02
C TRP A 135 9.44 -6.08 13.61
N ILE A 136 8.32 -5.47 13.28
CA ILE A 136 7.11 -6.15 12.83
C ILE A 136 6.83 -5.75 11.39
N THR A 137 6.79 -6.73 10.48
CA THR A 137 6.41 -6.50 9.08
C THR A 137 4.89 -6.42 8.97
N VAL A 138 4.40 -5.33 8.41
CA VAL A 138 2.98 -5.13 8.12
C VAL A 138 2.78 -4.88 6.63
N GLU A 139 1.83 -5.60 6.03
CA GLU A 139 1.53 -5.56 4.60
C GLU A 139 0.02 -5.56 4.33
N GLY A 140 -0.79 -6.04 5.27
CA GLY A 140 -2.24 -6.17 5.13
C GLY A 140 -3.00 -4.86 4.85
N TYR A 141 -2.34 -3.70 4.98
CA TYR A 141 -2.90 -2.38 4.64
C TYR A 141 -2.97 -2.13 3.13
N VAL A 142 -2.30 -2.94 2.30
CA VAL A 142 -2.21 -2.71 0.85
C VAL A 142 -3.58 -2.77 0.18
N ILE A 143 -4.45 -3.68 0.63
CA ILE A 143 -5.77 -3.89 0.03
C ILE A 143 -6.87 -3.55 1.04
N ASP A 144 -7.81 -2.71 0.62
CA ASP A 144 -8.92 -2.25 1.46
C ASP A 144 -9.92 -3.37 1.80
N GLN A 145 -10.51 -3.29 3.00
CA GLN A 145 -11.43 -4.32 3.50
C GLN A 145 -12.68 -4.46 2.63
N ALA A 146 -13.17 -3.36 2.06
CA ALA A 146 -14.34 -3.41 1.18
C ALA A 146 -14.07 -4.28 -0.05
N TYR A 147 -12.88 -4.13 -0.65
CA TYR A 147 -12.46 -4.97 -1.78
C TYR A 147 -12.34 -6.45 -1.38
N VAL A 148 -11.68 -6.74 -0.25
CA VAL A 148 -11.53 -8.12 0.26
C VAL A 148 -12.88 -8.78 0.50
N SER A 149 -13.81 -8.08 1.16
CA SER A 149 -15.14 -8.59 1.47
C SER A 149 -15.96 -8.90 0.21
N GLN A 150 -15.92 -8.03 -0.80
CA GLN A 150 -16.60 -8.27 -2.07
C GLN A 150 -15.96 -9.42 -2.85
N LEU A 151 -14.63 -9.53 -2.81
CA LEU A 151 -13.94 -10.66 -3.43
C LEU A 151 -14.34 -11.98 -2.76
N GLN A 152 -14.42 -12.01 -1.43
CA GLN A 152 -14.89 -13.19 -0.68
C GLN A 152 -16.34 -13.56 -1.01
N ALA A 153 -17.20 -12.57 -1.25
CA ALA A 153 -18.58 -12.78 -1.69
C ALA A 153 -18.68 -13.38 -3.11
N MET A 154 -17.70 -13.09 -3.98
CA MET A 154 -17.63 -13.70 -5.33
C MET A 154 -17.26 -15.19 -5.30
N PHE A 155 -16.65 -15.67 -4.21
CA PHE A 155 -16.20 -17.05 -4.05
C PHE A 155 -16.74 -17.63 -2.71
N PRO A 156 -18.08 -17.77 -2.54
CA PRO A 156 -18.68 -18.07 -1.25
C PRO A 156 -18.27 -19.43 -0.67
N ASP A 157 -18.01 -20.41 -1.51
CA ASP A 157 -17.66 -21.77 -1.08
C ASP A 157 -16.16 -22.02 -1.02
N TYR A 158 -15.33 -21.02 -1.40
CA TYR A 158 -13.89 -21.20 -1.44
C TYR A 158 -13.26 -20.97 -0.06
N SER A 159 -12.42 -21.91 0.36
CA SER A 159 -11.60 -21.82 1.57
C SER A 159 -10.16 -22.25 1.26
N GLY A 160 -9.21 -21.86 2.11
CA GLY A 160 -7.80 -22.18 1.92
C GLY A 160 -6.99 -21.08 1.24
N SER A 161 -5.91 -21.48 0.56
CA SER A 161 -4.98 -20.55 -0.07
C SER A 161 -5.56 -19.94 -1.34
N PHE A 162 -5.41 -18.63 -1.50
CA PHE A 162 -5.94 -17.90 -2.66
C PHE A 162 -4.86 -17.04 -3.31
N TYR A 163 -4.74 -17.16 -4.64
CA TYR A 163 -3.74 -16.45 -5.45
C TYR A 163 -4.40 -15.82 -6.68
N GLY A 164 -4.45 -14.52 -6.71
CA GLY A 164 -5.06 -13.73 -7.79
C GLY A 164 -5.87 -12.57 -7.25
N TYR A 165 -6.43 -11.77 -8.15
CA TYR A 165 -7.24 -10.61 -7.81
C TYR A 165 -6.56 -9.63 -6.83
N GLY A 166 -5.24 -9.50 -6.91
CA GLY A 166 -4.45 -8.66 -6.01
C GLY A 166 -4.05 -9.34 -4.69
N ILE A 167 -4.46 -10.57 -4.43
CA ILE A 167 -4.28 -11.27 -3.15
C ILE A 167 -3.40 -12.52 -3.34
N ALA A 168 -2.58 -12.83 -2.32
CA ALA A 168 -1.85 -14.09 -2.20
C ALA A 168 -1.74 -14.46 -0.71
N VAL A 169 -2.68 -15.25 -0.22
CA VAL A 169 -2.85 -15.60 1.19
C VAL A 169 -3.07 -17.10 1.38
N LEU A 170 -2.72 -17.62 2.57
CA LEU A 170 -2.98 -19.02 2.93
C LEU A 170 -4.43 -19.27 3.39
N ASN A 171 -5.03 -18.27 4.01
CA ASN A 171 -6.41 -18.33 4.49
C ASN A 171 -7.22 -17.19 3.88
N PHE A 172 -7.96 -17.50 2.82
CA PHE A 172 -8.76 -16.51 2.12
C PHE A 172 -9.95 -16.00 2.94
N ARG A 173 -10.53 -16.83 3.79
CA ARG A 173 -11.68 -16.45 4.61
C ARG A 173 -11.30 -15.52 5.76
N ASN A 174 -10.11 -15.68 6.31
CA ASN A 174 -9.61 -14.87 7.40
C ASN A 174 -8.14 -14.47 7.14
N PRO A 175 -7.87 -13.56 6.20
CA PRO A 175 -6.52 -13.10 5.93
C PRO A 175 -6.00 -12.22 7.08
N ASP A 176 -4.71 -12.31 7.38
CA ASP A 176 -4.04 -11.54 8.44
C ASP A 176 -3.85 -10.08 8.04
N THR A 177 -4.94 -9.29 8.00
CA THR A 177 -4.95 -7.90 7.52
C THR A 177 -5.28 -6.87 8.58
N ARG A 178 -5.37 -7.24 9.86
CA ARG A 178 -5.62 -6.32 10.96
C ARG A 178 -4.36 -6.11 11.78
N TRP A 179 -4.14 -4.89 12.22
CA TRP A 179 -3.11 -4.62 13.22
C TRP A 179 -3.58 -5.15 14.59
N GLU A 180 -2.86 -6.14 15.09
CA GLU A 180 -3.05 -6.78 16.40
C GLU A 180 -1.67 -7.04 17.03
N GLU A 181 -0.75 -6.05 16.89
CA GLU A 181 0.63 -6.10 17.41
C GLU A 181 1.47 -7.29 16.87
N ARG A 182 1.06 -7.81 15.71
CA ARG A 182 1.66 -8.94 15.02
C ARG A 182 1.79 -8.70 13.52
N PRO A 183 2.62 -9.48 12.80
CA PRO A 183 2.74 -9.34 11.35
C PRO A 183 1.40 -9.47 10.63
N THR A 184 1.24 -8.68 9.57
CA THR A 184 0.07 -8.75 8.69
C THR A 184 0.50 -9.04 7.25
N SER A 185 -0.36 -9.72 6.47
CA SER A 185 -0.03 -10.17 5.13
C SER A 185 -1.25 -10.20 4.22
N ILE A 186 -1.06 -9.81 2.95
CA ILE A 186 -2.10 -9.92 1.90
C ILE A 186 -1.53 -10.37 0.54
N GLN A 187 -0.24 -10.16 0.26
CA GLN A 187 0.45 -10.59 -0.97
C GLN A 187 1.73 -11.39 -0.69
N ALA A 188 2.21 -11.47 0.55
CA ALA A 188 3.50 -12.07 0.90
C ALA A 188 3.68 -13.52 0.42
N LYS A 189 2.60 -14.26 0.17
CA LYS A 189 2.69 -15.63 -0.36
C LYS A 189 2.98 -15.70 -1.86
N ALA A 190 3.02 -14.56 -2.54
CA ALA A 190 3.46 -14.46 -3.93
C ALA A 190 4.92 -13.95 -4.06
N VAL A 191 5.64 -13.71 -2.96
CA VAL A 191 7.05 -13.28 -2.98
C VAL A 191 7.89 -14.37 -3.64
N VAL A 192 8.65 -13.97 -4.66
CA VAL A 192 9.57 -14.83 -5.43
C VAL A 192 11.03 -14.43 -5.25
N ASN A 193 11.27 -13.16 -4.84
CA ASN A 193 12.61 -12.66 -4.54
C ASN A 193 12.53 -11.53 -3.51
N GLU A 194 13.37 -11.58 -2.50
CA GLU A 194 13.53 -10.51 -1.51
C GLU A 194 14.59 -9.52 -1.99
N LEU A 195 14.24 -8.24 -2.09
CA LEU A 195 15.16 -7.18 -2.48
C LEU A 195 15.86 -6.52 -1.28
N GLY A 196 15.31 -6.73 -0.07
CA GLY A 196 15.90 -6.32 1.19
C GLY A 196 15.19 -5.14 1.86
N LEU A 197 15.92 -4.51 2.78
CA LEU A 197 15.43 -3.44 3.64
C LEU A 197 16.03 -2.10 3.23
N PHE A 198 15.19 -1.07 3.23
CA PHE A 198 15.55 0.31 2.88
C PHE A 198 15.08 1.24 3.99
N ASN A 199 15.85 2.28 4.29
CA ASN A 199 15.44 3.24 5.31
C ASN A 199 14.09 3.90 4.98
N ASP A 200 13.82 4.12 3.69
CA ASP A 200 12.65 4.85 3.19
C ASP A 200 12.39 4.58 1.70
N SER A 201 11.32 5.18 1.17
CA SER A 201 10.97 5.09 -0.24
C SER A 201 11.98 5.78 -1.16
N ASP A 202 12.63 6.86 -0.73
CA ASP A 202 13.63 7.57 -1.55
C ASP A 202 14.85 6.66 -1.80
N SER A 203 15.36 5.99 -0.76
CA SER A 203 16.47 5.03 -0.87
C SER A 203 16.10 3.81 -1.72
N PHE A 204 14.87 3.32 -1.62
CA PHE A 204 14.38 2.24 -2.49
C PHE A 204 14.36 2.66 -3.96
N PHE A 205 13.75 3.80 -4.32
CA PHE A 205 13.68 4.25 -5.71
C PHE A 205 15.04 4.67 -6.28
N LYS A 206 15.99 5.05 -5.40
CA LYS A 206 17.39 5.28 -5.81
C LYS A 206 18.08 3.97 -6.18
N ALA A 207 17.84 2.90 -5.44
CA ALA A 207 18.40 1.57 -5.71
C ALA A 207 17.72 0.87 -6.90
N TYR A 208 16.41 1.08 -7.08
CA TYR A 208 15.58 0.45 -8.12
C TYR A 208 14.81 1.50 -8.93
N PRO A 209 15.49 2.32 -9.76
CA PRO A 209 14.83 3.33 -10.58
C PRO A 209 13.86 2.74 -11.61
N GLU A 210 14.05 1.47 -11.99
CA GLU A 210 13.16 0.75 -12.90
C GLU A 210 11.76 0.52 -12.30
N ALA A 211 11.61 0.50 -10.98
CA ALA A 211 10.31 0.41 -10.34
C ALA A 211 9.40 1.58 -10.76
N GLN A 212 9.98 2.78 -10.94
CA GLN A 212 9.28 3.94 -11.46
C GLN A 212 9.22 3.96 -12.99
N GLN A 213 10.27 3.55 -13.69
CA GLN A 213 10.32 3.58 -15.16
C GLN A 213 9.25 2.68 -15.78
N ARG A 214 9.00 1.50 -15.21
CA ARG A 214 7.95 0.57 -15.67
C ARG A 214 6.56 1.23 -15.69
N THR A 215 6.25 2.09 -14.73
CA THR A 215 4.95 2.76 -14.63
C THR A 215 4.77 3.92 -15.59
N ARG A 216 5.87 4.49 -16.11
CA ARG A 216 5.84 5.57 -17.11
C ARG A 216 5.66 5.04 -18.54
N SER A 217 5.76 3.72 -18.74
CA SER A 217 5.61 3.16 -20.08
C SER A 217 4.20 3.40 -20.64
N PHE A 218 4.11 3.61 -21.95
CA PHE A 218 2.82 3.76 -22.65
C PHE A 218 1.92 2.54 -22.42
N PHE A 219 2.47 1.34 -22.49
CA PHE A 219 1.72 0.10 -22.27
C PHE A 219 1.12 0.03 -20.86
N TYR A 220 1.89 0.41 -19.85
CA TYR A 220 1.36 0.43 -18.48
C TYR A 220 0.23 1.44 -18.35
N THR A 221 0.46 2.70 -18.73
CA THR A 221 -0.50 3.79 -18.50
C THR A 221 -1.77 3.70 -19.36
N LYS A 222 -1.67 3.19 -20.59
CA LYS A 222 -2.79 3.13 -21.52
C LYS A 222 -3.47 1.77 -21.62
N LEU A 223 -2.76 0.69 -21.27
CA LEU A 223 -3.27 -0.67 -21.44
C LEU A 223 -3.52 -1.37 -20.10
N PHE A 224 -2.50 -1.49 -19.24
CA PHE A 224 -2.61 -2.27 -18.01
C PHE A 224 -3.36 -1.55 -16.90
N MET A 225 -2.93 -0.36 -16.53
CA MET A 225 -3.47 0.41 -15.41
C MET A 225 -5.00 0.65 -15.52
N PRO A 226 -5.55 1.11 -16.67
CA PRO A 226 -7.00 1.31 -16.77
C PRO A 226 -7.80 0.01 -16.62
N ARG A 227 -7.29 -1.11 -17.17
CA ARG A 227 -7.95 -2.42 -17.05
C ARG A 227 -7.94 -2.94 -15.62
N LEU A 228 -6.78 -2.84 -14.95
CA LEU A 228 -6.65 -3.21 -13.54
C LEU A 228 -7.63 -2.40 -12.69
N ASN A 229 -7.62 -1.08 -12.82
CA ASN A 229 -8.48 -0.20 -12.03
C ASN A 229 -9.97 -0.42 -12.30
N LYS A 230 -10.35 -0.60 -13.57
CA LYS A 230 -11.73 -0.93 -13.93
C LYS A 230 -12.19 -2.24 -13.27
N ARG A 231 -11.36 -3.28 -13.34
CA ARG A 231 -11.69 -4.58 -12.74
C ARG A 231 -11.77 -4.50 -11.22
N ILE A 232 -10.84 -3.79 -10.59
CA ILE A 232 -10.82 -3.54 -9.14
C ILE A 232 -12.09 -2.78 -8.71
N ALA A 233 -12.50 -1.75 -9.45
CA ALA A 233 -13.72 -0.99 -9.15
C ALA A 233 -14.99 -1.84 -9.27
N VAL A 234 -15.08 -2.68 -10.30
CA VAL A 234 -16.19 -3.63 -10.47
C VAL A 234 -16.26 -4.61 -9.30
N ILE A 235 -15.12 -5.20 -8.88
CA ILE A 235 -15.07 -6.14 -7.76
C ILE A 235 -15.49 -5.44 -6.46
N ARG A 236 -15.01 -4.22 -6.22
CA ARG A 236 -15.35 -3.44 -5.01
C ARG A 236 -16.85 -3.09 -4.93
N GLY A 237 -17.62 -3.22 -6.02
CA GLY A 237 -19.04 -2.85 -6.07
C GLY A 237 -19.29 -1.34 -6.10
N THR A 238 -18.23 -0.54 -6.26
CA THR A 238 -18.36 0.89 -6.51
C THR A 238 -18.42 1.09 -8.02
N GLY A 239 -19.58 1.32 -8.59
CA GLY A 239 -19.75 1.65 -10.02
C GLY A 239 -19.02 2.94 -10.43
N ASP A 240 -18.46 3.65 -9.46
CA ASP A 240 -17.60 4.80 -9.64
C ASP A 240 -16.20 4.34 -10.03
N SER A 241 -15.84 4.65 -11.26
CA SER A 241 -14.46 4.47 -11.73
C SER A 241 -13.51 5.23 -10.79
N VAL A 242 -12.29 4.71 -10.60
CA VAL A 242 -11.17 5.42 -9.96
C VAL A 242 -11.06 6.88 -10.47
N GLU A 243 -11.45 7.12 -11.72
CA GLU A 243 -11.51 8.44 -12.34
C GLU A 243 -12.53 9.39 -11.71
N SER A 244 -13.67 8.91 -11.18
CA SER A 244 -14.64 9.77 -10.50
C SER A 244 -14.13 10.24 -9.14
N ARG A 245 -13.39 9.41 -8.41
CA ARG A 245 -12.74 9.83 -7.15
C ARG A 245 -11.56 10.77 -7.39
N ILE A 246 -10.74 10.52 -8.41
CA ILE A 246 -9.68 11.46 -8.83
C ILE A 246 -10.28 12.80 -9.22
N ARG A 247 -11.45 12.82 -9.89
CA ARG A 247 -12.20 14.06 -10.22
C ARG A 247 -12.78 14.72 -8.97
N ASN A 248 -13.34 13.98 -8.03
CA ASN A 248 -13.91 14.52 -6.79
C ASN A 248 -12.84 15.09 -5.85
N VAL A 249 -11.65 14.48 -5.79
CA VAL A 249 -10.48 15.08 -5.10
C VAL A 249 -10.03 16.37 -5.79
N SER A 250 -10.22 16.49 -7.11
CA SER A 250 -9.99 17.74 -7.83
C SER A 250 -11.02 18.83 -7.52
N ALA A 251 -12.23 18.45 -7.11
CA ALA A 251 -13.28 19.40 -6.68
C ALA A 251 -13.04 19.96 -5.27
N LEU A 252 -12.29 19.26 -4.42
CA LEU A 252 -11.83 19.77 -3.11
C LEU A 252 -10.73 20.86 -3.22
N LYS A 253 -10.37 21.29 -4.43
CA LYS A 253 -9.48 22.42 -4.69
C LYS A 253 -10.10 23.80 -4.38
N ARG A 254 -11.30 23.89 -3.81
CA ARG A 254 -12.00 25.15 -3.52
C ARG A 254 -12.26 25.37 -2.03
N TRP A 255 -11.29 25.01 -1.16
CA TRP A 255 -11.31 25.48 0.25
C TRP A 255 -9.89 25.70 0.73
#